data_1d92ad5094ecc5901e0ab14f2a48222f
#
_entry.id   1d92ad5094ecc5901e0ab14f2a48222f
#
_cell.length_a   1.000
_cell.length_b   1.000
_cell.length_c   1.000
_cell.angle_alpha   90.00
_cell.angle_beta   90.00
_cell.angle_gamma   90.00
#
_symmetry.space_group_name_H-M   'P 1'
#
loop_
_entity.id
_entity.type
_entity.pdbx_description
1 polymer ?
#
loop_
_entity_poly.entity_id
_entity_poly.type
_entity_poly.pdbx_seq_one_letter_code
_entity_poly.pdbx_strand_id
1 'polypeptide(L)'
;CFSTPRKISMEMVAISMLAGGVLCGVLMLFGSIFCGGLLRLINTPENIFADSKLYLDIYIYGLPFVFFYNIATGIFSALGDSKTPFVFLACSSVANIGMDILFVAAFKMGVAGVAWATFLCQGVSCVLAVLFVVLRLKKIGAGEKTKLFSFAILGKVAVIAVPSILQQSFISVGNIVIQSVINTFGSEE
;
A
#
# COMPACT_ATOMS: atom_id res chain seq x y z
N CYS A 1 -13.87 -30.06 12.15
CA CYS A 1 -14.95 -29.09 11.99
C CYS A 1 -14.52 -28.07 10.94
N PHE A 2 -14.79 -28.33 9.67
CA PHE A 2 -14.56 -27.37 8.59
C PHE A 2 -15.63 -26.29 8.72
N SER A 3 -15.23 -25.10 9.18
CA SER A 3 -16.10 -23.93 9.17
C SER A 3 -16.47 -23.61 7.72
N THR A 4 -17.77 -23.54 7.46
CA THR A 4 -18.35 -23.00 6.22
C THR A 4 -17.56 -21.77 5.74
N PRO A 5 -17.19 -21.68 4.44
CA PRO A 5 -16.52 -20.49 3.92
C PRO A 5 -17.40 -19.29 4.24
N ARG A 6 -16.84 -18.31 4.99
CA ARG A 6 -17.55 -17.06 5.29
C ARG A 6 -17.97 -16.46 3.95
N LYS A 7 -19.29 -16.35 3.74
CA LYS A 7 -19.82 -15.60 2.60
C LYS A 7 -19.28 -14.18 2.71
N ILE A 8 -18.28 -13.85 1.90
CA ILE A 8 -17.84 -12.47 1.72
C ILE A 8 -18.95 -11.80 0.95
N SER A 9 -19.67 -10.89 1.61
CA SER A 9 -20.69 -10.13 0.91
C SER A 9 -20.01 -9.08 0.03
N MET A 10 -20.53 -8.84 -1.16
CA MET A 10 -20.08 -7.75 -2.04
C MET A 10 -20.15 -6.40 -1.33
N GLU A 11 -21.02 -6.25 -0.33
CA GLU A 11 -21.10 -5.08 0.56
C GLU A 11 -19.81 -4.85 1.31
N MET A 12 -19.20 -5.90 1.90
CA MET A 12 -17.94 -5.77 2.63
C MET A 12 -16.82 -5.29 1.70
N VAL A 13 -16.78 -5.81 0.48
CA VAL A 13 -15.78 -5.42 -0.53
C VAL A 13 -15.98 -3.96 -0.92
N ALA A 14 -17.23 -3.55 -1.24
CA ALA A 14 -17.54 -2.18 -1.65
C ALA A 14 -17.24 -1.17 -0.53
N ILE A 15 -17.64 -1.47 0.71
CA ILE A 15 -17.39 -0.62 1.88
C ILE A 15 -15.88 -0.50 2.14
N SER A 16 -15.13 -1.59 2.06
CA SER A 16 -13.69 -1.57 2.25
C SER A 16 -12.98 -0.74 1.17
N MET A 17 -13.44 -0.85 -0.08
CA MET A 17 -12.88 -0.05 -1.18
C MET A 17 -13.22 1.44 -1.03
N LEU A 18 -14.45 1.79 -0.64
CA LEU A 18 -14.85 3.18 -0.43
C LEU A 18 -14.14 3.79 0.77
N ALA A 19 -14.15 3.12 1.92
CA ALA A 19 -13.48 3.59 3.13
C ALA A 19 -11.96 3.71 2.92
N GLY A 20 -11.35 2.71 2.29
CA GLY A 20 -9.93 2.73 1.92
C GLY A 20 -9.59 3.84 0.95
N GLY A 21 -10.44 4.09 -0.07
CA GLY A 21 -10.27 5.18 -1.01
C GLY A 21 -10.32 6.56 -0.36
N VAL A 22 -11.30 6.79 0.52
CA VAL A 22 -11.41 8.05 1.28
C VAL A 22 -10.19 8.25 2.19
N LEU A 23 -9.81 7.23 2.95
CA LEU A 23 -8.64 7.30 3.84
C LEU A 23 -7.36 7.55 3.03
N CYS A 24 -7.19 6.85 1.90
CA CYS A 24 -6.06 7.06 1.00
C CYS A 24 -6.01 8.51 0.49
N GLY A 25 -7.13 9.08 0.05
CA GLY A 25 -7.21 10.47 -0.40
C GLY A 25 -6.79 11.47 0.69
N VAL A 26 -7.25 11.27 1.93
CA VAL A 26 -6.85 12.08 3.08
C VAL A 26 -5.34 11.98 3.34
N LEU A 27 -4.78 10.76 3.32
CA LEU A 27 -3.36 10.54 3.53
C LEU A 27 -2.50 11.11 2.40
N MET A 28 -2.96 11.06 1.15
CA MET A 28 -2.28 11.69 0.02
C MET A 28 -2.22 13.22 0.20
N LEU A 29 -3.35 13.84 0.52
CA LEU A 29 -3.40 15.29 0.76
C LEU A 29 -2.48 15.69 1.92
N PHE A 30 -2.59 14.98 3.04
CA PHE A 30 -1.73 15.23 4.19
C PHE A 30 -0.24 15.02 3.85
N GLY A 31 0.11 13.90 3.21
CA GLY A 31 1.46 13.58 2.79
C GLY A 31 2.04 14.64 1.85
N SER A 32 1.29 15.07 0.84
CA SER A 32 1.74 16.08 -0.12
C SER A 32 2.00 17.44 0.54
N ILE A 33 1.17 17.84 1.52
CA ILE A 33 1.33 19.13 2.23
C ILE A 33 2.53 19.07 3.19
N PHE A 34 2.68 17.98 3.93
CA PHE A 34 3.65 17.88 5.02
C PHE A 34 4.96 17.16 4.65
N CYS A 35 5.11 16.67 3.41
CA CYS A 35 6.29 15.93 2.93
C CYS A 35 7.61 16.61 3.32
N GLY A 36 7.78 17.88 2.97
CA GLY A 36 9.00 18.62 3.29
C GLY A 36 9.22 18.84 4.79
N GLY A 37 8.14 19.04 5.56
CA GLY A 37 8.20 19.15 7.02
C GLY A 37 8.62 17.85 7.69
N LEU A 38 8.09 16.73 7.22
CA LEU A 38 8.46 15.39 7.72
C LEU A 38 9.94 15.09 7.47
N LEU A 39 10.47 15.39 6.29
CA LEU A 39 11.88 15.19 5.98
C LEU A 39 12.80 16.04 6.89
N ARG A 40 12.41 17.27 7.17
CA ARG A 40 13.16 18.13 8.13
C ARG A 40 13.08 17.60 9.56
N LEU A 41 11.91 17.05 9.96
CA LEU A 41 11.72 16.48 11.30
C LEU A 41 12.65 15.28 11.57
N ILE A 42 12.94 14.47 10.54
CA ILE A 42 13.87 13.34 10.63
C ILE A 42 15.32 13.71 10.34
N ASN A 43 15.65 15.01 10.33
CA ASN A 43 17.01 15.54 10.08
C ASN A 43 17.63 15.03 8.78
N THR A 44 16.87 15.02 7.67
CA THR A 44 17.40 14.62 6.37
C THR A 44 18.50 15.58 5.93
N PRO A 45 19.73 15.10 5.60
CA PRO A 45 20.83 15.94 5.15
C PRO A 45 20.48 16.75 3.90
N GLU A 46 20.96 18.02 3.83
CA GLU A 46 20.62 18.95 2.73
C GLU A 46 21.06 18.43 1.34
N ASN A 47 22.17 17.69 1.28
CA ASN A 47 22.69 17.11 0.03
C ASN A 47 21.78 16.08 -0.64
N ILE A 48 20.94 15.41 0.14
CA ILE A 48 19.99 14.39 -0.37
C ILE A 48 18.53 14.82 -0.23
N PHE A 49 18.26 16.00 0.33
CA PHE A 49 16.90 16.45 0.64
C PHE A 49 16.01 16.52 -0.61
N ALA A 50 16.54 17.04 -1.72
CA ALA A 50 15.80 17.17 -2.97
C ALA A 50 15.40 15.80 -3.54
N ASP A 51 16.32 14.83 -3.56
CA ASP A 51 16.10 13.49 -4.04
C ASP A 51 15.12 12.72 -3.13
N SER A 52 15.29 12.86 -1.81
CA SER A 52 14.38 12.26 -0.82
C SER A 52 12.97 12.80 -0.96
N LYS A 53 12.82 14.12 -1.19
CA LYS A 53 11.52 14.74 -1.42
C LYS A 53 10.88 14.23 -2.70
N LEU A 54 11.62 14.16 -3.79
CA LEU A 54 11.14 13.66 -5.07
C LEU A 54 10.66 12.19 -4.93
N TYR A 55 11.46 11.35 -4.27
CA TYR A 55 11.08 9.96 -4.00
C TYR A 55 9.78 9.87 -3.20
N LEU A 56 9.68 10.63 -2.13
CA LEU A 56 8.51 10.61 -1.24
C LEU A 56 7.25 11.14 -1.94
N ASP A 57 7.37 12.18 -2.76
CA ASP A 57 6.27 12.73 -3.55
C ASP A 57 5.72 11.67 -4.53
N ILE A 58 6.60 10.98 -5.28
CA ILE A 58 6.19 9.89 -6.18
C ILE A 58 5.56 8.73 -5.40
N TYR A 59 6.12 8.38 -4.24
CA TYR A 59 5.58 7.32 -3.37
C TYR A 59 4.18 7.67 -2.86
N ILE A 60 3.95 8.93 -2.46
CA ILE A 60 2.63 9.42 -2.02
C ILE A 60 1.59 9.28 -3.15
N TYR A 61 1.96 9.61 -4.39
CA TYR A 61 1.08 9.36 -5.55
C TYR A 61 0.82 7.87 -5.80
N GLY A 62 1.71 6.99 -5.38
CA GLY A 62 1.55 5.52 -5.43
C GLY A 62 0.66 4.94 -4.33
N LEU A 63 0.31 5.69 -3.28
CA LEU A 63 -0.51 5.20 -2.16
C LEU A 63 -1.83 4.53 -2.60
N PRO A 64 -2.60 5.03 -3.57
CA PRO A 64 -3.82 4.36 -4.03
C PRO A 64 -3.56 2.92 -4.48
N PHE A 65 -2.48 2.68 -5.19
CA PHE A 65 -2.13 1.32 -5.65
C PHE A 65 -1.85 0.39 -4.47
N VAL A 66 -1.10 0.87 -3.46
CA VAL A 66 -0.83 0.11 -2.24
C VAL A 66 -2.13 -0.20 -1.49
N PHE A 67 -3.01 0.78 -1.34
CA PHE A 67 -4.30 0.60 -0.65
C PHE A 67 -5.17 -0.44 -1.33
N PHE A 68 -5.42 -0.29 -2.62
CA PHE A 68 -6.28 -1.22 -3.36
C PHE A 68 -5.66 -2.62 -3.47
N TYR A 69 -4.33 -2.71 -3.61
CA TYR A 69 -3.62 -3.97 -3.55
C TYR A 69 -3.83 -4.67 -2.20
N ASN A 70 -3.67 -3.96 -1.07
CA ASN A 70 -3.90 -4.51 0.27
C ASN A 70 -5.35 -4.97 0.48
N ILE A 71 -6.33 -4.22 -0.02
CA ILE A 71 -7.73 -4.65 0.03
C ILE A 71 -7.94 -5.93 -0.79
N ALA A 72 -7.38 -5.99 -2.00
CA ALA A 72 -7.47 -7.17 -2.84
C ALA A 72 -6.85 -8.41 -2.18
N THR A 73 -5.66 -8.29 -1.61
CA THR A 73 -4.98 -9.37 -0.88
C THR A 73 -5.75 -9.79 0.38
N GLY A 74 -6.36 -8.85 1.09
CA GLY A 74 -7.27 -9.12 2.21
C GLY A 74 -8.48 -9.94 1.79
N ILE A 75 -9.07 -9.63 0.63
CA ILE A 75 -10.21 -10.40 0.07
C ILE A 75 -9.76 -11.82 -0.27
N PHE A 76 -8.62 -12.03 -0.92
CA PHE A 76 -8.09 -13.36 -1.20
C PHE A 76 -7.87 -14.18 0.07
N SER A 77 -7.25 -13.56 1.09
CA SER A 77 -7.02 -14.20 2.39
C SER A 77 -8.33 -14.61 3.06
N ALA A 78 -9.36 -13.77 2.98
CA ALA A 78 -10.68 -14.06 3.51
C ALA A 78 -11.42 -15.17 2.73
N LEU A 79 -11.09 -15.35 1.44
CA LEU A 79 -11.55 -16.47 0.61
C LEU A 79 -10.77 -17.78 0.87
N GLY A 80 -9.76 -17.75 1.75
CA GLY A 80 -8.88 -18.89 2.05
C GLY A 80 -7.79 -19.13 1.01
N ASP A 81 -7.58 -18.17 0.11
CA ASP A 81 -6.54 -18.22 -0.93
C ASP A 81 -5.35 -17.33 -0.56
N SER A 82 -4.43 -17.86 0.21
CA SER A 82 -3.19 -17.15 0.57
C SER A 82 -2.06 -17.32 -0.46
N LYS A 83 -2.23 -18.27 -1.41
CA LYS A 83 -1.21 -18.54 -2.43
C LYS A 83 -1.18 -17.45 -3.50
N THR A 84 -2.35 -17.03 -3.97
CA THR A 84 -2.48 -16.00 -5.02
C THR A 84 -1.83 -14.67 -4.63
N PRO A 85 -2.09 -14.08 -3.44
CA PRO A 85 -1.38 -12.87 -3.00
C PRO A 85 0.14 -13.07 -2.89
N PHE A 86 0.59 -14.21 -2.40
CA PHE A 86 2.01 -14.51 -2.28
C PHE A 86 2.71 -14.53 -3.66
N VAL A 87 2.11 -15.19 -4.65
CA VAL A 87 2.65 -15.22 -6.02
C VAL A 87 2.72 -13.82 -6.61
N PHE A 88 1.67 -13.00 -6.45
CA PHE A 88 1.69 -11.61 -6.91
C PHE A 88 2.80 -10.80 -6.25
N LEU A 89 2.99 -10.95 -4.94
CA LEU A 89 4.05 -10.26 -4.21
C LEU A 89 5.44 -10.67 -4.74
N ALA A 90 5.68 -11.98 -4.89
CA ALA A 90 6.94 -12.50 -5.38
C ALA A 90 7.25 -12.02 -6.81
N CYS A 91 6.29 -12.14 -7.73
CA CYS A 91 6.44 -11.66 -9.11
C CYS A 91 6.67 -10.14 -9.17
N SER A 92 5.93 -9.37 -8.37
CA SER A 92 6.07 -7.93 -8.29
C SER A 92 7.45 -7.52 -7.77
N SER A 93 7.96 -8.21 -6.75
CA SER A 93 9.29 -7.93 -6.18
C SER A 93 10.41 -8.20 -7.20
N VAL A 94 10.33 -9.32 -7.92
CA VAL A 94 11.31 -9.64 -8.99
C VAL A 94 11.23 -8.62 -10.12
N ALA A 95 10.02 -8.26 -10.55
CA ALA A 95 9.81 -7.24 -11.58
C ALA A 95 10.34 -5.87 -11.14
N ASN A 96 10.13 -5.49 -9.88
CA ASN A 96 10.64 -4.23 -9.31
C ASN A 96 12.17 -4.19 -9.36
N ILE A 97 12.87 -5.25 -8.93
CA ILE A 97 14.34 -5.32 -9.02
C ILE A 97 14.79 -5.13 -10.47
N GLY A 98 14.15 -5.79 -11.43
CA GLY A 98 14.47 -5.65 -12.86
C GLY A 98 14.26 -4.23 -13.37
N MET A 99 13.15 -3.57 -12.96
CA MET A 99 12.84 -2.18 -13.31
C MET A 99 13.80 -1.19 -12.66
N ASP A 100 14.19 -1.43 -11.40
CA ASP A 100 15.19 -0.61 -10.72
C ASP A 100 16.52 -0.62 -11.46
N ILE A 101 17.02 -1.81 -11.84
CA ILE A 101 18.26 -1.95 -12.62
C ILE A 101 18.12 -1.23 -13.96
N LEU A 102 17.00 -1.40 -14.65
CA LEU A 102 16.75 -0.76 -15.95
C LEU A 102 16.76 0.77 -15.82
N PHE A 103 16.04 1.33 -14.86
CA PHE A 103 15.91 2.78 -14.74
C PHE A 103 17.16 3.44 -14.17
N VAL A 104 17.86 2.77 -13.25
CA VAL A 104 19.08 3.33 -12.65
C VAL A 104 20.29 3.11 -13.55
N ALA A 105 20.49 1.88 -14.04
CA ALA A 105 21.70 1.53 -14.81
C ALA A 105 21.60 1.92 -16.29
N ALA A 106 20.48 1.61 -16.96
CA ALA A 106 20.34 1.89 -18.39
C ALA A 106 19.90 3.34 -18.66
N PHE A 107 18.87 3.85 -17.94
CA PHE A 107 18.35 5.21 -18.15
C PHE A 107 19.05 6.27 -17.29
N LYS A 108 19.91 5.88 -16.35
CA LYS A 108 20.68 6.79 -15.47
C LYS A 108 19.82 7.77 -14.70
N MET A 109 18.60 7.34 -14.31
CA MET A 109 17.63 8.21 -13.62
C MET A 109 17.92 8.39 -12.12
N GLY A 110 18.90 7.67 -11.55
CA GLY A 110 19.23 7.76 -10.13
C GLY A 110 18.03 7.45 -9.22
N VAL A 111 17.84 8.26 -8.18
CA VAL A 111 16.75 8.08 -7.19
C VAL A 111 15.35 8.18 -7.83
N ALA A 112 15.18 9.06 -8.82
CA ALA A 112 13.92 9.16 -9.58
C ALA A 112 13.57 7.84 -10.28
N GLY A 113 14.57 7.11 -10.79
CA GLY A 113 14.38 5.81 -11.43
C GLY A 113 13.79 4.77 -10.48
N VAL A 114 14.34 4.66 -9.28
CA VAL A 114 13.83 3.75 -8.23
C VAL A 114 12.40 4.12 -7.83
N ALA A 115 12.11 5.41 -7.66
CA ALA A 115 10.77 5.86 -7.32
C ALA A 115 9.73 5.50 -8.39
N TRP A 116 10.04 5.75 -9.67
CA TRP A 116 9.17 5.40 -10.80
C TRP A 116 9.04 3.90 -11.01
N ALA A 117 10.10 3.12 -10.85
CA ALA A 117 10.05 1.66 -10.93
C ALA A 117 9.09 1.10 -9.88
N THR A 118 9.21 1.55 -8.64
CA THR A 118 8.31 1.16 -7.54
C THR A 118 6.86 1.55 -7.86
N PHE A 119 6.61 2.79 -8.29
CA PHE A 119 5.28 3.28 -8.66
C PHE A 119 4.62 2.42 -9.75
N LEU A 120 5.35 2.13 -10.83
CA LEU A 120 4.85 1.33 -11.94
C LEU A 120 4.57 -0.12 -11.53
N CYS A 121 5.50 -0.76 -10.80
CA CYS A 121 5.33 -2.13 -10.34
C CYS A 121 4.14 -2.26 -9.37
N GLN A 122 3.95 -1.30 -8.47
CA GLN A 122 2.78 -1.26 -7.58
C GLN A 122 1.49 -1.05 -8.37
N GLY A 123 1.50 -0.15 -9.39
CA GLY A 123 0.36 0.08 -10.26
C GLY A 123 -0.09 -1.19 -11.00
N VAL A 124 0.85 -1.85 -11.66
CA VAL A 124 0.58 -3.11 -12.38
C VAL A 124 0.07 -4.18 -11.42
N SER A 125 0.73 -4.37 -10.28
CA SER A 125 0.34 -5.37 -9.28
C SER A 125 -1.05 -5.11 -8.72
N CYS A 126 -1.39 -3.85 -8.47
CA CYS A 126 -2.71 -3.43 -8.02
C CYS A 126 -3.78 -3.78 -9.06
N VAL A 127 -3.58 -3.39 -10.33
CA VAL A 127 -4.52 -3.67 -11.40
C VAL A 127 -4.75 -5.17 -11.56
N LEU A 128 -3.68 -5.96 -11.56
CA LEU A 128 -3.78 -7.42 -11.66
C LEU A 128 -4.53 -7.99 -10.45
N ALA A 129 -4.17 -7.61 -9.22
CA ALA A 129 -4.82 -8.11 -8.02
C ALA A 129 -6.32 -7.79 -8.00
N VAL A 130 -6.71 -6.55 -8.32
CA VAL A 130 -8.13 -6.15 -8.39
C VAL A 130 -8.86 -6.90 -9.49
N LEU A 131 -8.26 -7.06 -10.67
CA LEU A 131 -8.85 -7.82 -11.77
C LEU A 131 -9.12 -9.27 -11.37
N PHE A 132 -8.15 -9.93 -10.75
CA PHE A 132 -8.31 -11.31 -10.28
C PHE A 132 -9.37 -11.43 -9.18
N VAL A 133 -9.45 -10.47 -8.24
CA VAL A 133 -10.54 -10.43 -7.25
C VAL A 133 -11.90 -10.35 -7.94
N VAL A 134 -12.07 -9.43 -8.89
CA VAL A 134 -13.33 -9.26 -9.62
C VAL A 134 -13.72 -10.53 -10.37
N LEU A 135 -12.77 -11.18 -11.07
CA LEU A 135 -12.99 -12.42 -11.77
C LEU A 135 -13.38 -13.57 -10.80
N ARG A 136 -12.72 -13.62 -9.63
CA ARG A 136 -13.00 -14.64 -8.61
C ARG A 136 -14.39 -14.45 -8.00
N LEU A 137 -14.77 -13.22 -7.68
CA LEU A 137 -16.10 -12.91 -7.13
C LEU A 137 -17.21 -13.19 -8.13
N LYS A 138 -17.02 -12.87 -9.42
CA LYS A 138 -17.98 -13.23 -10.49
C LYS A 138 -18.17 -14.74 -10.59
N LYS A 139 -17.10 -15.53 -10.47
CA LYS A 139 -17.14 -17.00 -10.56
C LYS A 139 -17.87 -17.65 -9.37
N ILE A 140 -17.85 -17.00 -8.20
CA ILE A 140 -18.52 -17.50 -6.98
C ILE A 140 -20.01 -17.14 -6.97
N GLY A 141 -20.52 -16.41 -7.96
CA GLY A 141 -21.93 -16.04 -8.07
C GLY A 141 -22.36 -14.96 -7.05
N ALA A 142 -21.45 -14.08 -6.64
CA ALA A 142 -21.72 -13.00 -5.71
C ALA A 142 -22.56 -11.88 -6.37
N GLY A 143 -23.75 -12.22 -6.87
CA GLY A 143 -24.60 -11.37 -7.72
C GLY A 143 -25.90 -10.90 -7.10
N GLU A 144 -26.08 -10.97 -5.77
CA GLU A 144 -27.28 -10.40 -5.15
C GLU A 144 -27.13 -8.88 -4.95
N LYS A 145 -28.23 -8.14 -5.22
CA LYS A 145 -28.33 -6.70 -5.02
C LYS A 145 -28.01 -6.36 -3.56
N THR A 146 -26.87 -5.75 -3.33
CA THR A 146 -26.37 -5.40 -2.00
C THR A 146 -26.50 -3.92 -1.75
N LYS A 147 -26.77 -3.53 -0.51
CA LYS A 147 -26.73 -2.13 -0.08
C LYS A 147 -25.28 -1.64 -0.14
N LEU A 148 -25.05 -0.52 -0.82
CA LEU A 148 -23.71 0.04 -1.03
C LEU A 148 -23.00 0.48 0.27
N PHE A 149 -23.71 0.59 1.39
CA PHE A 149 -23.13 1.05 2.65
C PHE A 149 -23.87 0.49 3.87
N SER A 150 -23.13 -0.02 4.86
CA SER A 150 -23.65 -0.47 6.15
C SER A 150 -22.68 -0.09 7.28
N PHE A 151 -23.12 0.75 8.20
CA PHE A 151 -22.37 1.13 9.40
C PHE A 151 -22.02 -0.08 10.29
N ALA A 152 -22.89 -1.07 10.34
CA ALA A 152 -22.64 -2.29 11.12
C ALA A 152 -21.44 -3.10 10.59
N ILE A 153 -21.27 -3.15 9.27
CA ILE A 153 -20.13 -3.80 8.64
C ILE A 153 -18.87 -2.97 8.83
N LEU A 154 -18.95 -1.65 8.66
CA LEU A 154 -17.83 -0.73 8.89
C LEU A 154 -17.31 -0.85 10.34
N GLY A 155 -18.22 -0.95 11.33
CA GLY A 155 -17.85 -1.18 12.73
C GLY A 155 -17.07 -2.50 12.93
N LYS A 156 -17.49 -3.59 12.29
CA LYS A 156 -16.77 -4.87 12.36
C LYS A 156 -15.39 -4.81 11.72
N VAL A 157 -15.26 -4.10 10.60
CA VAL A 157 -13.97 -3.86 9.94
C VAL A 157 -13.08 -3.02 10.84
N ALA A 158 -13.60 -1.95 11.44
CA ALA A 158 -12.84 -1.07 12.33
C ALA A 158 -12.28 -1.81 13.56
N VAL A 159 -13.07 -2.69 14.19
CA VAL A 159 -12.61 -3.50 15.35
C VAL A 159 -11.39 -4.36 15.02
N ILE A 160 -11.26 -4.83 13.78
CA ILE A 160 -10.10 -5.62 13.35
C ILE A 160 -8.97 -4.71 12.86
N ALA A 161 -9.31 -3.63 12.16
CA ALA A 161 -8.33 -2.74 11.54
C ALA A 161 -7.60 -1.87 12.58
N VAL A 162 -8.30 -1.33 13.58
CA VAL A 162 -7.71 -0.41 14.57
C VAL A 162 -6.53 -1.02 15.33
N PRO A 163 -6.59 -2.23 15.92
CA PRO A 163 -5.45 -2.84 16.56
C PRO A 163 -4.26 -3.05 15.61
N SER A 164 -4.54 -3.47 14.37
CA SER A 164 -3.49 -3.67 13.37
C SER A 164 -2.81 -2.37 12.96
N ILE A 165 -3.58 -1.29 12.81
CA ILE A 165 -3.06 0.05 12.53
C ILE A 165 -2.19 0.54 13.67
N LEU A 166 -2.63 0.39 14.92
CA LEU A 166 -1.85 0.78 16.09
C LEU A 166 -0.52 0.01 16.15
N GLN A 167 -0.55 -1.31 15.97
CA GLN A 167 0.66 -2.13 15.94
C GLN A 167 1.63 -1.64 14.85
N GLN A 168 1.16 -1.42 13.65
CA GLN A 168 1.98 -0.93 12.54
C GLN A 168 2.53 0.48 12.79
N SER A 169 1.73 1.34 13.42
CA SER A 169 2.15 2.69 13.81
C SER A 169 3.30 2.67 14.80
N PHE A 170 3.28 1.79 15.81
CA PHE A 170 4.40 1.65 16.74
C PHE A 170 5.69 1.21 16.07
N ILE A 171 5.60 0.25 15.14
CA ILE A 171 6.75 -0.20 14.34
C ILE A 171 7.30 0.96 13.50
N SER A 172 6.42 1.71 12.85
CA SER A 172 6.80 2.86 12.00
C SER A 172 7.47 3.99 12.80
N VAL A 173 6.94 4.30 13.98
CA VAL A 173 7.57 5.30 14.88
C VAL A 173 8.97 4.83 15.31
N GLY A 174 9.13 3.55 15.66
CA GLY A 174 10.44 2.97 15.95
C GLY A 174 11.43 3.15 14.80
N ASN A 175 11.01 2.86 13.58
CA ASN A 175 11.84 3.03 12.38
C ASN A 175 12.22 4.50 12.12
N ILE A 176 11.29 5.45 12.34
CA ILE A 176 11.56 6.89 12.20
C ILE A 176 12.62 7.34 13.23
N VAL A 177 12.52 6.88 14.47
CA VAL A 177 13.53 7.19 15.50
C VAL A 177 14.90 6.65 15.12
N ILE A 178 14.98 5.39 14.68
CA ILE A 178 16.22 4.77 14.21
C ILE A 178 16.79 5.56 13.02
N GLN A 179 15.97 5.91 12.04
CA GLN A 179 16.41 6.67 10.86
C GLN A 179 16.92 8.07 11.24
N SER A 180 16.25 8.72 12.20
CA SER A 180 16.70 10.02 12.70
C SER A 180 18.08 9.94 13.36
N VAL A 181 18.31 8.88 14.15
CA VAL A 181 19.61 8.63 14.78
C VAL A 181 20.69 8.34 13.74
N ILE A 182 20.40 7.47 12.75
CA ILE A 182 21.34 7.18 11.65
C ILE A 182 21.70 8.44 10.88
N ASN A 183 20.73 9.29 10.57
CA ASN A 183 20.97 10.57 9.87
C ASN A 183 21.87 11.53 10.68
N THR A 184 21.81 11.45 12.01
CA THR A 184 22.65 12.29 12.88
C THR A 184 24.12 11.82 12.84
N PHE A 185 24.35 10.51 12.76
CA PHE A 185 25.73 9.98 12.70
C PHE A 185 26.30 10.01 11.25
N GLY A 186 25.47 9.84 10.23
CA GLY A 186 25.90 9.84 8.83
C GLY A 186 26.21 11.24 8.25
N SER A 187 25.99 12.31 9.00
CA SER A 187 26.35 13.67 8.59
C SER A 187 27.78 14.07 8.97
N GLU A 188 28.54 13.20 9.62
CA GLU A 188 29.92 13.45 10.07
C GLU A 188 31.00 12.84 9.13
N GLU A 189 30.61 12.11 8.07
CA GLU A 189 31.49 11.64 7.00
C GLU A 189 31.25 12.40 5.68
#